data_29a42e60f54667c97f469b0909fd6b02
#
_entry.id   29a42e60f54667c97f469b0909fd6b02
#
_cell.length_a   1.000
_cell.length_b   1.000
_cell.length_c   1.000
_cell.angle_alpha   90.00
_cell.angle_beta   90.00
_cell.angle_gamma   90.00
#
_symmetry.space_group_name_H-M   'P 1'
#
loop_
_entity.id
_entity.type
_entity.pdbx_description
1 polymer ?
#
loop_
_entity_poly.entity_id
_entity_poly.type
_entity_poly.pdbx_seq_one_letter_code
_entity_poly.pdbx_strand_id
1 'polypeptide(L)'
;MPREVMEYDVVIVGGGPSGLSAAIRLKQLAAEAQREVSVCVLEKGSEIGAHILSGAVIDPKAINELIPDWQARGAPLKTPVAEDRFMMLTADQAYSIPNWLLPPLMSNHGSYIVSLGNLCRWLAQQAESLGVEVYAGFAAAEILYDTAESGGAVLGVATGDMGIAKDGSHKPDYQPGMELRAKYTLFAEGCRGSLSQELMAKFNLRDGIDPQKYGIGIKELWQIAPDKHRPGLVLHSQGWPLDNATGGGSFLYHFEDQLVAVGFVVHLNYENPHLSPYDEFQRFKTHSAIRGTFEGGKRLSYGARAINEGGLQSVPQLVFRGGALIGCAAGFVNLPRIKGSHNAMKTGMLAAEAAFAALREDRQHDVLAAYPEMFRQSWVYEDLYKVRNVKPGLKWGLWAGTAHGGAHMWLNDLGLGALVPWTLRHDKPDNESLKLAADMPKIDYPRYDGVLTFDKLSSVFVSNTNHEENQPSHLQLRDSGIPVDVNLALYDGPEQRYCPAGVYEFVADAASEGASAGKRLQINAQNCVHCKTCDIKDPRQNIHWVTPEGGGGPNYPNM
;
A
#
# COMPACT_ATOMS: atom_id res chain seq x y z
N MET A 1 7.98 -24.28 -24.45
CA MET A 1 7.63 -23.49 -25.63
C MET A 1 8.27 -22.11 -25.46
N PRO A 2 8.71 -21.42 -26.53
CA PRO A 2 9.17 -20.05 -26.40
C PRO A 2 8.00 -19.18 -25.93
N ARG A 3 8.27 -18.15 -25.12
CA ARG A 3 7.28 -17.15 -24.70
C ARG A 3 6.82 -16.35 -25.92
N GLU A 4 5.55 -16.01 -25.95
CA GLU A 4 5.01 -15.02 -26.89
C GLU A 4 5.56 -13.64 -26.55
N VAL A 5 5.84 -12.83 -27.57
CA VAL A 5 6.42 -11.49 -27.42
C VAL A 5 5.44 -10.47 -27.99
N MET A 6 5.10 -9.47 -27.17
CA MET A 6 4.33 -8.29 -27.56
C MET A 6 5.18 -7.04 -27.40
N GLU A 7 5.02 -6.08 -28.30
CA GLU A 7 5.79 -4.83 -28.30
C GLU A 7 4.89 -3.62 -28.10
N TYR A 8 5.31 -2.72 -27.21
CA TYR A 8 4.60 -1.48 -26.84
C TYR A 8 5.56 -0.29 -26.80
N ASP A 9 5.04 0.91 -26.94
CA ASP A 9 5.79 2.11 -26.60
C ASP A 9 5.99 2.22 -25.07
N VAL A 10 4.92 1.96 -24.31
CA VAL A 10 4.97 2.00 -22.84
C VAL A 10 4.21 0.83 -22.23
N VAL A 11 4.88 0.07 -21.36
CA VAL A 11 4.26 -0.92 -20.47
C VAL A 11 4.18 -0.36 -19.06
N ILE A 12 3.02 -0.53 -18.40
CA ILE A 12 2.77 -0.08 -17.04
C ILE A 12 2.44 -1.29 -16.17
N VAL A 13 3.21 -1.50 -15.11
CA VAL A 13 3.03 -2.62 -14.16
C VAL A 13 2.22 -2.16 -12.96
N GLY A 14 0.95 -2.51 -12.94
CA GLY A 14 -0.02 -2.22 -11.87
C GLY A 14 -1.17 -1.30 -12.31
N GLY A 15 -2.40 -1.82 -12.27
CA GLY A 15 -3.67 -1.14 -12.58
C GLY A 15 -4.24 -0.31 -11.41
N GLY A 16 -3.38 0.27 -10.57
CA GLY A 16 -3.76 1.18 -9.51
C GLY A 16 -3.89 2.64 -9.96
N PRO A 17 -4.16 3.58 -9.03
CA PRO A 17 -4.38 4.98 -9.37
C PRO A 17 -3.24 5.62 -10.18
N SER A 18 -1.97 5.28 -9.87
CA SER A 18 -0.83 5.89 -10.58
C SER A 18 -0.65 5.31 -11.97
N GLY A 19 -0.79 3.99 -12.14
CA GLY A 19 -0.65 3.35 -13.45
C GLY A 19 -1.74 3.76 -14.42
N LEU A 20 -2.99 3.75 -13.97
CA LEU A 20 -4.12 4.18 -14.80
C LEU A 20 -4.06 5.67 -15.16
N SER A 21 -3.62 6.52 -14.22
CA SER A 21 -3.43 7.95 -14.51
C SER A 21 -2.30 8.19 -15.50
N ALA A 22 -1.21 7.40 -15.43
CA ALA A 22 -0.13 7.47 -16.41
C ALA A 22 -0.62 7.05 -17.81
N ALA A 23 -1.37 5.95 -17.89
CA ALA A 23 -1.92 5.44 -19.14
C ALA A 23 -2.85 6.45 -19.82
N ILE A 24 -3.81 7.03 -19.06
CA ILE A 24 -4.73 8.05 -19.56
C ILE A 24 -3.95 9.28 -20.05
N ARG A 25 -2.98 9.76 -19.24
CA ARG A 25 -2.21 10.97 -19.61
C ARG A 25 -1.37 10.75 -20.87
N LEU A 26 -0.74 9.59 -21.04
CA LEU A 26 -0.02 9.22 -22.27
C LEU A 26 -0.93 9.29 -23.50
N LYS A 27 -2.13 8.71 -23.41
CA LYS A 27 -3.07 8.72 -24.55
C LYS A 27 -3.64 10.11 -24.84
N GLN A 28 -3.84 10.95 -23.81
CA GLN A 28 -4.23 12.35 -23.99
C GLN A 28 -3.15 13.11 -24.76
N LEU A 29 -1.88 13.01 -24.33
CA LEU A 29 -0.74 13.65 -24.99
C LEU A 29 -0.54 13.15 -26.43
N ALA A 30 -0.74 11.87 -26.64
CA ALA A 30 -0.68 11.24 -27.96
C ALA A 30 -1.75 11.83 -28.91
N ALA A 31 -2.98 11.98 -28.42
CA ALA A 31 -4.07 12.56 -29.17
C ALA A 31 -3.83 14.06 -29.47
N GLU A 32 -3.38 14.84 -28.47
CA GLU A 32 -3.02 16.26 -28.61
C GLU A 32 -1.92 16.46 -29.69
N ALA A 33 -0.95 15.57 -29.72
CA ALA A 33 0.16 15.60 -30.67
C ALA A 33 -0.12 14.88 -32.00
N GLN A 34 -1.31 14.32 -32.19
CA GLN A 34 -1.68 13.50 -33.34
C GLN A 34 -0.65 12.39 -33.64
N ARG A 35 -0.10 11.78 -32.59
CA ARG A 35 0.88 10.68 -32.67
C ARG A 35 0.29 9.44 -32.05
N GLU A 36 0.45 8.31 -32.70
CA GLU A 36 0.06 7.03 -32.14
C GLU A 36 1.09 6.58 -31.08
N VAL A 37 0.61 6.15 -29.91
CA VAL A 37 1.41 5.58 -28.83
C VAL A 37 0.68 4.36 -28.27
N SER A 38 1.32 3.18 -28.37
CA SER A 38 0.79 1.94 -27.82
C SER A 38 1.09 1.85 -26.32
N VAL A 39 0.05 1.62 -25.51
CA VAL A 39 0.14 1.57 -24.03
C VAL A 39 -0.56 0.33 -23.52
N CYS A 40 0.14 -0.44 -22.69
CA CYS A 40 -0.39 -1.61 -22.01
C CYS A 40 -0.29 -1.43 -20.49
N VAL A 41 -1.33 -1.86 -19.76
CA VAL A 41 -1.37 -1.93 -18.29
C VAL A 41 -1.55 -3.38 -17.86
N LEU A 42 -0.60 -3.90 -17.08
CA LEU A 42 -0.70 -5.23 -16.45
C LEU A 42 -1.25 -5.11 -15.02
N GLU A 43 -2.22 -5.93 -14.67
CA GLU A 43 -2.74 -6.06 -13.32
C GLU A 43 -2.79 -7.53 -12.90
N LYS A 44 -2.20 -7.85 -11.73
CA LYS A 44 -2.16 -9.22 -11.22
C LYS A 44 -3.50 -9.71 -10.64
N GLY A 45 -4.35 -8.80 -10.18
CA GLY A 45 -5.69 -9.12 -9.68
C GLY A 45 -6.59 -9.64 -10.79
N SER A 46 -7.61 -10.42 -10.44
CA SER A 46 -8.59 -10.97 -11.39
C SER A 46 -9.32 -9.90 -12.19
N GLU A 47 -9.41 -8.70 -11.66
CA GLU A 47 -9.97 -7.50 -12.30
C GLU A 47 -9.29 -6.25 -11.74
N ILE A 48 -9.41 -5.12 -12.44
CA ILE A 48 -8.96 -3.83 -11.91
C ILE A 48 -9.72 -3.51 -10.63
N GLY A 49 -8.99 -3.08 -9.59
CA GLY A 49 -9.57 -2.73 -8.30
C GLY A 49 -9.73 -3.88 -7.31
N ALA A 50 -9.61 -5.15 -7.73
CA ALA A 50 -9.78 -6.32 -6.86
C ALA A 50 -8.86 -6.29 -5.63
N HIS A 51 -7.60 -5.92 -5.80
CA HIS A 51 -6.61 -5.83 -4.72
C HIS A 51 -6.50 -4.45 -4.06
N ILE A 52 -7.35 -3.50 -4.46
CA ILE A 52 -7.27 -2.13 -3.96
C ILE A 52 -7.96 -2.02 -2.60
N LEU A 53 -7.19 -1.61 -1.61
CA LEU A 53 -7.66 -1.28 -0.27
C LEU A 53 -7.11 0.08 0.12
N SER A 54 -7.99 0.98 0.53
CA SER A 54 -7.61 2.33 0.99
C SER A 54 -8.54 2.80 2.10
N GLY A 55 -8.09 3.75 2.92
CA GLY A 55 -8.94 4.50 3.83
C GLY A 55 -10.02 5.28 3.09
N ALA A 56 -9.67 5.78 1.90
CA ALA A 56 -10.59 6.28 0.88
C ALA A 56 -11.22 7.67 1.13
N VAL A 57 -10.48 8.60 1.71
CA VAL A 57 -10.73 10.03 1.50
C VAL A 57 -9.75 10.55 0.44
N ILE A 58 -10.25 10.94 -0.71
CA ILE A 58 -9.45 11.43 -1.84
C ILE A 58 -9.58 12.95 -1.99
N ASP A 59 -8.42 13.61 -2.16
CA ASP A 59 -8.34 14.98 -2.63
C ASP A 59 -8.54 14.99 -4.15
N PRO A 60 -9.53 15.71 -4.70
CA PRO A 60 -9.85 15.68 -6.13
C PRO A 60 -8.82 16.40 -7.01
N LYS A 61 -7.77 16.99 -6.45
CA LYS A 61 -6.80 17.81 -7.19
C LYS A 61 -6.22 17.10 -8.40
N ALA A 62 -5.78 15.86 -8.24
CA ALA A 62 -5.17 15.11 -9.35
C ALA A 62 -6.20 14.68 -10.41
N ILE A 63 -7.42 14.29 -10.02
CA ILE A 63 -8.45 13.92 -10.98
C ILE A 63 -8.99 15.15 -11.73
N ASN A 64 -9.03 16.31 -11.06
CA ASN A 64 -9.39 17.59 -11.70
C ASN A 64 -8.39 17.98 -12.80
N GLU A 65 -7.10 17.68 -12.59
CA GLU A 65 -6.06 17.90 -13.60
C GLU A 65 -6.13 16.88 -14.75
N LEU A 66 -6.39 15.60 -14.43
CA LEU A 66 -6.38 14.52 -15.41
C LEU A 66 -7.64 14.47 -16.27
N ILE A 67 -8.81 14.58 -15.64
CA ILE A 67 -10.12 14.49 -16.26
C ILE A 67 -11.02 15.61 -15.68
N PRO A 68 -10.92 16.85 -16.17
CA PRO A 68 -11.63 18.00 -15.57
C PRO A 68 -13.16 17.82 -15.51
N ASP A 69 -13.72 17.04 -16.44
CA ASP A 69 -15.15 16.75 -16.57
C ASP A 69 -15.56 15.42 -15.90
N TRP A 70 -14.77 14.91 -14.93
CA TRP A 70 -14.98 13.63 -14.27
C TRP A 70 -16.39 13.46 -13.67
N GLN A 71 -17.00 14.55 -13.17
CA GLN A 71 -18.36 14.52 -12.64
C GLN A 71 -19.38 14.19 -13.73
N ALA A 72 -19.27 14.86 -14.88
CA ALA A 72 -20.14 14.63 -16.03
C ALA A 72 -19.95 13.23 -16.63
N ARG A 73 -18.73 12.65 -16.51
CA ARG A 73 -18.41 11.28 -16.91
C ARG A 73 -18.80 10.23 -15.88
N GLY A 74 -19.45 10.61 -14.79
CA GLY A 74 -19.96 9.66 -13.79
C GLY A 74 -18.90 9.00 -12.92
N ALA A 75 -17.80 9.70 -12.62
CA ALA A 75 -16.82 9.19 -11.65
C ALA A 75 -17.46 8.88 -10.29
N PRO A 76 -17.03 7.81 -9.58
CA PRO A 76 -17.69 7.36 -8.36
C PRO A 76 -17.36 8.19 -7.11
N LEU A 77 -17.05 9.49 -7.27
CA LEU A 77 -16.83 10.43 -6.17
C LEU A 77 -18.17 11.09 -5.80
N LYS A 78 -19.03 10.35 -5.08
CA LYS A 78 -20.41 10.75 -4.81
C LYS A 78 -20.62 11.38 -3.43
N THR A 79 -19.75 11.09 -2.47
CA THR A 79 -19.91 11.52 -1.08
C THR A 79 -18.86 12.57 -0.71
N PRO A 80 -19.18 13.87 -0.80
CA PRO A 80 -18.29 14.92 -0.34
C PRO A 80 -18.13 14.85 1.19
N VAL A 81 -16.97 15.26 1.70
CA VAL A 81 -16.77 15.41 3.14
C VAL A 81 -17.62 16.56 3.66
N ALA A 82 -18.57 16.25 4.54
CA ALA A 82 -19.47 17.21 5.18
C ALA A 82 -19.04 17.56 6.61
N GLU A 83 -18.46 16.60 7.31
CA GLU A 83 -18.02 16.77 8.70
C GLU A 83 -16.65 16.13 8.88
N ASP A 84 -15.71 16.85 9.50
CA ASP A 84 -14.35 16.40 9.75
C ASP A 84 -14.06 16.45 11.26
N ARG A 85 -13.69 15.31 11.85
CA ARG A 85 -13.42 15.17 13.29
C ARG A 85 -12.07 14.53 13.55
N PHE A 86 -11.39 15.01 14.58
CA PHE A 86 -10.19 14.39 15.10
C PHE A 86 -10.31 14.17 16.60
N MET A 87 -9.97 12.96 17.07
CA MET A 87 -10.07 12.58 18.48
C MET A 87 -8.76 12.02 19.01
N MET A 88 -8.48 12.32 20.28
CA MET A 88 -7.49 11.60 21.06
C MET A 88 -8.22 10.63 21.99
N LEU A 89 -7.88 9.34 21.90
CA LEU A 89 -8.49 8.28 22.70
C LEU A 89 -7.61 7.88 23.87
N THR A 90 -8.21 7.75 25.04
CA THR A 90 -7.67 7.01 26.19
C THR A 90 -8.48 5.72 26.34
N ALA A 91 -8.19 4.88 27.33
CA ALA A 91 -8.95 3.64 27.54
C ALA A 91 -10.47 3.88 27.75
N ASP A 92 -10.82 4.98 28.41
CA ASP A 92 -12.18 5.23 28.89
C ASP A 92 -12.85 6.45 28.23
N GLN A 93 -12.08 7.35 27.62
CA GLN A 93 -12.59 8.62 27.12
C GLN A 93 -12.06 8.97 25.74
N ALA A 94 -12.83 9.81 25.01
CA ALA A 94 -12.46 10.40 23.75
C ALA A 94 -12.47 11.92 23.87
N TYR A 95 -11.34 12.55 23.53
CA TYR A 95 -11.20 14.00 23.53
C TYR A 95 -11.22 14.51 22.10
N SER A 96 -12.25 15.27 21.74
CA SER A 96 -12.34 15.90 20.43
C SER A 96 -11.35 17.06 20.33
N ILE A 97 -10.53 17.06 19.31
CA ILE A 97 -9.62 18.17 18.99
C ILE A 97 -10.36 19.12 18.03
N PRO A 98 -10.58 20.38 18.42
CA PRO A 98 -11.21 21.35 17.52
C PRO A 98 -10.44 21.55 16.23
N ASN A 99 -11.10 21.57 15.08
CA ASN A 99 -10.45 21.66 13.78
C ASN A 99 -9.56 22.90 13.61
N TRP A 100 -9.88 23.99 14.28
CA TRP A 100 -9.06 25.21 14.24
C TRP A 100 -7.69 25.07 14.93
N LEU A 101 -7.49 24.04 15.76
CA LEU A 101 -6.19 23.68 16.35
C LEU A 101 -5.36 22.80 15.43
N LEU A 102 -5.99 22.12 14.50
CA LEU A 102 -5.29 21.28 13.54
C LEU A 102 -4.67 22.12 12.41
N PRO A 103 -3.47 21.78 11.94
CA PRO A 103 -2.90 22.45 10.78
C PRO A 103 -3.86 22.39 9.57
N PRO A 104 -4.04 23.49 8.81
CA PRO A 104 -4.94 23.52 7.66
C PRO A 104 -4.70 22.40 6.64
N LEU A 105 -3.44 21.97 6.49
CA LEU A 105 -3.04 20.86 5.63
C LEU A 105 -3.77 19.54 5.98
N MET A 106 -4.18 19.34 7.23
CA MET A 106 -4.89 18.14 7.69
C MET A 106 -6.39 18.16 7.37
N SER A 107 -6.94 19.29 6.95
CA SER A 107 -8.36 19.43 6.62
C SER A 107 -8.79 18.48 5.50
N ASN A 108 -9.96 17.88 5.68
CA ASN A 108 -10.59 17.02 4.68
C ASN A 108 -11.68 17.75 3.86
N HIS A 109 -11.95 19.03 4.14
CA HIS A 109 -12.93 19.79 3.38
C HIS A 109 -12.53 19.86 1.89
N GLY A 110 -13.52 19.71 1.01
CA GLY A 110 -13.31 19.65 -0.44
C GLY A 110 -12.85 18.28 -0.96
N SER A 111 -12.59 17.31 -0.06
CA SER A 111 -12.30 15.92 -0.41
C SER A 111 -13.58 15.09 -0.52
N TYR A 112 -13.46 13.89 -1.07
CA TYR A 112 -14.56 12.94 -1.23
C TYR A 112 -14.23 11.62 -0.54
N ILE A 113 -15.24 11.00 0.09
CA ILE A 113 -15.15 9.63 0.57
C ILE A 113 -15.54 8.71 -0.59
N VAL A 114 -14.68 7.73 -0.91
CA VAL A 114 -14.84 6.89 -2.10
C VAL A 114 -14.27 5.49 -1.86
N SER A 115 -14.82 4.48 -2.54
CA SER A 115 -14.10 3.24 -2.75
C SER A 115 -13.00 3.47 -3.80
N LEU A 116 -11.73 3.32 -3.40
CA LEU A 116 -10.62 3.47 -4.34
C LEU A 116 -10.62 2.35 -5.40
N GLY A 117 -11.11 1.16 -5.06
CA GLY A 117 -11.31 0.08 -6.03
C GLY A 117 -12.29 0.48 -7.13
N ASN A 118 -13.43 1.08 -6.75
CA ASN A 118 -14.42 1.57 -7.73
C ASN A 118 -13.86 2.71 -8.58
N LEU A 119 -13.07 3.61 -7.98
CA LEU A 119 -12.40 4.66 -8.75
C LEU A 119 -11.42 4.07 -9.77
N CYS A 120 -10.64 3.05 -9.40
CA CYS A 120 -9.72 2.38 -10.33
C CYS A 120 -10.49 1.67 -11.47
N ARG A 121 -11.61 1.01 -11.19
CA ARG A 121 -12.46 0.41 -12.23
C ARG A 121 -12.94 1.48 -13.22
N TRP A 122 -13.39 2.62 -12.72
CA TRP A 122 -13.82 3.72 -13.57
C TRP A 122 -12.65 4.32 -14.37
N LEU A 123 -11.46 4.51 -13.77
CA LEU A 123 -10.28 4.99 -14.47
C LEU A 123 -9.83 4.02 -15.58
N ALA A 124 -9.95 2.70 -15.34
CA ALA A 124 -9.65 1.70 -16.36
C ALA A 124 -10.58 1.83 -17.57
N GLN A 125 -11.88 2.02 -17.34
CA GLN A 125 -12.84 2.28 -18.42
C GLN A 125 -12.48 3.55 -19.22
N GLN A 126 -12.01 4.62 -18.54
CA GLN A 126 -11.52 5.81 -19.23
C GLN A 126 -10.26 5.51 -20.05
N ALA A 127 -9.32 4.75 -19.51
CA ALA A 127 -8.09 4.35 -20.21
C ALA A 127 -8.41 3.49 -21.45
N GLU A 128 -9.24 2.48 -21.31
CA GLU A 128 -9.68 1.60 -22.41
C GLU A 128 -10.40 2.38 -23.52
N SER A 129 -11.25 3.36 -23.15
CA SER A 129 -11.93 4.23 -24.11
C SER A 129 -10.97 5.10 -24.95
N LEU A 130 -9.75 5.32 -24.45
CA LEU A 130 -8.68 6.01 -25.13
C LEU A 130 -7.75 5.05 -25.91
N GLY A 131 -8.06 3.75 -25.93
CA GLY A 131 -7.27 2.73 -26.62
C GLY A 131 -6.04 2.25 -25.83
N VAL A 132 -6.10 2.24 -24.50
CA VAL A 132 -5.14 1.52 -23.63
C VAL A 132 -5.54 0.06 -23.56
N GLU A 133 -4.59 -0.84 -23.70
CA GLU A 133 -4.80 -2.27 -23.46
C GLU A 133 -4.61 -2.57 -21.97
N VAL A 134 -5.66 -3.10 -21.33
CA VAL A 134 -5.65 -3.41 -19.88
C VAL A 134 -5.78 -4.92 -19.70
N TYR A 135 -4.71 -5.54 -19.20
CA TYR A 135 -4.66 -6.99 -18.95
C TYR A 135 -4.76 -7.27 -17.45
N ALA A 136 -5.98 -7.52 -16.99
CA ALA A 136 -6.24 -8.04 -15.65
C ALA A 136 -6.03 -9.55 -15.59
N GLY A 137 -5.56 -10.07 -14.45
CA GLY A 137 -5.19 -11.48 -14.29
C GLY A 137 -3.78 -11.82 -14.77
N PHE A 138 -3.03 -10.86 -15.28
CA PHE A 138 -1.65 -11.05 -15.76
C PHE A 138 -0.66 -10.41 -14.80
N ALA A 139 0.08 -11.24 -14.10
CA ALA A 139 1.05 -10.81 -13.11
C ALA A 139 2.44 -10.65 -13.72
N ALA A 140 2.98 -9.43 -13.77
CA ALA A 140 4.38 -9.24 -14.09
C ALA A 140 5.25 -9.89 -13.00
N ALA A 141 6.12 -10.82 -13.39
CA ALA A 141 6.92 -11.64 -12.49
C ALA A 141 8.43 -11.52 -12.73
N GLU A 142 8.84 -11.06 -13.90
CA GLU A 142 10.25 -10.96 -14.31
C GLU A 142 10.49 -9.64 -15.03
N ILE A 143 11.67 -9.04 -14.84
CA ILE A 143 12.10 -7.86 -15.58
C ILE A 143 13.03 -8.29 -16.71
N LEU A 144 12.76 -7.82 -17.92
CA LEU A 144 13.59 -8.05 -19.08
C LEU A 144 14.67 -6.97 -19.15
N TYR A 145 15.93 -7.39 -19.17
CA TYR A 145 17.08 -6.49 -19.22
C TYR A 145 17.84 -6.63 -20.54
N ASP A 146 18.40 -5.51 -21.02
CA ASP A 146 19.44 -5.55 -22.04
C ASP A 146 20.73 -6.13 -21.43
N THR A 147 21.15 -7.28 -21.94
CA THR A 147 22.35 -7.98 -21.48
C THR A 147 23.61 -7.55 -22.24
N ALA A 148 23.46 -6.81 -23.32
CA ALA A 148 24.57 -6.39 -24.18
C ALA A 148 25.40 -5.25 -23.59
N GLU A 149 24.84 -4.47 -22.64
CA GLU A 149 25.50 -3.35 -22.00
C GLU A 149 25.73 -3.58 -20.50
N SER A 150 26.87 -3.14 -19.99
CA SER A 150 27.16 -3.09 -18.57
C SER A 150 26.12 -2.21 -17.84
N GLY A 151 25.34 -2.84 -16.93
CA GLY A 151 24.27 -2.19 -16.18
C GLY A 151 22.86 -2.34 -16.73
N GLY A 152 22.71 -2.86 -17.94
CA GLY A 152 21.46 -3.28 -18.63
C GLY A 152 20.28 -2.32 -18.51
N ALA A 153 19.72 -1.83 -19.62
CA ALA A 153 18.45 -1.11 -19.59
C ALA A 153 17.28 -2.09 -19.37
N VAL A 154 16.20 -1.62 -18.77
CA VAL A 154 14.93 -2.36 -18.75
C VAL A 154 14.33 -2.31 -20.16
N LEU A 155 14.03 -3.49 -20.72
CA LEU A 155 13.40 -3.67 -22.05
C LEU A 155 11.92 -4.01 -21.95
N GLY A 156 11.39 -4.22 -20.75
CA GLY A 156 10.01 -4.64 -20.49
C GLY A 156 9.91 -5.58 -19.31
N VAL A 157 8.83 -6.34 -19.27
CA VAL A 157 8.57 -7.36 -18.24
C VAL A 157 8.03 -8.63 -18.88
N ALA A 158 8.20 -9.77 -18.18
CA ALA A 158 7.49 -10.99 -18.51
C ALA A 158 6.44 -11.30 -17.43
N THR A 159 5.32 -11.86 -17.86
CA THR A 159 4.33 -12.42 -16.94
C THR A 159 4.81 -13.75 -16.39
N GLY A 160 4.32 -14.14 -15.21
CA GLY A 160 4.59 -15.46 -14.65
C GLY A 160 3.94 -16.57 -15.47
N ASP A 161 4.58 -17.75 -15.44
CA ASP A 161 3.98 -18.96 -15.99
C ASP A 161 2.71 -19.33 -15.19
N MET A 162 1.73 -19.93 -15.84
CA MET A 162 0.51 -20.44 -15.22
C MET A 162 0.47 -21.98 -15.32
N GLY A 163 -0.22 -22.62 -14.37
CA GLY A 163 -0.33 -24.07 -14.38
C GLY A 163 0.94 -24.80 -13.90
N ILE A 164 1.69 -24.19 -12.96
CA ILE A 164 2.79 -24.87 -12.25
C ILE A 164 2.24 -25.47 -10.96
N ALA A 165 2.45 -26.77 -10.76
CA ALA A 165 2.07 -27.47 -9.53
C ALA A 165 3.00 -27.12 -8.35
N LYS A 166 2.58 -27.45 -7.13
CA LYS A 166 3.29 -27.18 -5.87
C LYS A 166 4.72 -27.78 -5.81
N ASP A 167 4.93 -28.88 -6.51
CA ASP A 167 6.22 -29.55 -6.64
C ASP A 167 7.09 -29.03 -7.79
N GLY A 168 6.62 -27.99 -8.52
CA GLY A 168 7.30 -27.41 -9.68
C GLY A 168 7.03 -28.10 -11.00
N SER A 169 6.22 -29.17 -11.04
CA SER A 169 5.83 -29.83 -12.31
C SER A 169 4.77 -29.03 -13.06
N HIS A 170 4.73 -29.22 -14.39
CA HIS A 170 3.70 -28.60 -15.21
C HIS A 170 2.38 -29.35 -15.13
N LYS A 171 1.30 -28.66 -14.89
CA LYS A 171 -0.06 -29.18 -14.99
C LYS A 171 -0.49 -29.33 -16.45
N PRO A 172 -1.60 -30.06 -16.73
CA PRO A 172 -2.11 -30.20 -18.11
C PRO A 172 -2.49 -28.87 -18.79
N ASP A 173 -2.82 -27.85 -18.01
CA ASP A 173 -3.21 -26.50 -18.44
C ASP A 173 -2.04 -25.50 -18.35
N TYR A 174 -0.81 -25.99 -18.27
CA TYR A 174 0.39 -25.13 -18.24
C TYR A 174 0.45 -24.19 -19.44
N GLN A 175 0.68 -22.92 -19.15
CA GLN A 175 0.91 -21.87 -20.14
C GLN A 175 2.16 -21.08 -19.75
N PRO A 176 3.13 -20.94 -20.66
CA PRO A 176 4.29 -20.08 -20.42
C PRO A 176 3.84 -18.62 -20.34
N GLY A 177 4.53 -17.84 -19.52
CA GLY A 177 4.34 -16.40 -19.48
C GLY A 177 4.65 -15.72 -20.82
N MET A 178 4.21 -14.48 -20.97
CA MET A 178 4.44 -13.66 -22.15
C MET A 178 5.49 -12.59 -21.87
N GLU A 179 6.28 -12.22 -22.85
CA GLU A 179 7.18 -11.06 -22.79
C GLU A 179 6.47 -9.82 -23.34
N LEU A 180 6.37 -8.78 -22.53
CA LEU A 180 5.89 -7.47 -22.96
C LEU A 180 7.08 -6.52 -23.03
N ARG A 181 7.57 -6.30 -24.23
CA ARG A 181 8.70 -5.41 -24.50
C ARG A 181 8.21 -4.00 -24.70
N ALA A 182 8.97 -3.03 -24.19
CA ALA A 182 8.57 -1.63 -24.23
C ALA A 182 9.76 -0.70 -24.40
N LYS A 183 9.56 0.45 -25.04
CA LYS A 183 10.55 1.52 -25.06
C LYS A 183 10.79 2.08 -23.64
N TYR A 184 9.73 2.16 -22.83
CA TYR A 184 9.80 2.50 -21.40
C TYR A 184 8.81 1.67 -20.58
N THR A 185 9.21 1.30 -19.36
CA THR A 185 8.37 0.57 -18.41
C THR A 185 8.15 1.40 -17.15
N LEU A 186 6.89 1.62 -16.78
CA LEU A 186 6.52 2.36 -15.56
C LEU A 186 6.04 1.38 -14.48
N PHE A 187 6.73 1.35 -13.34
CA PHE A 187 6.42 0.43 -12.25
C PHE A 187 5.50 1.11 -11.22
N ALA A 188 4.23 0.71 -11.24
CA ALA A 188 3.13 1.20 -10.40
C ALA A 188 2.63 0.14 -9.40
N GLU A 189 3.50 -0.78 -8.94
CA GLU A 189 3.16 -1.95 -8.14
C GLU A 189 2.63 -1.64 -6.73
N GLY A 190 2.61 -0.37 -6.34
CA GLY A 190 2.19 0.06 -5.02
C GLY A 190 3.24 -0.19 -3.93
N CYS A 191 2.78 -0.21 -2.68
CA CYS A 191 3.64 -0.38 -1.53
C CYS A 191 4.37 -1.73 -1.57
N ARG A 192 5.70 -1.69 -1.54
CA ARG A 192 6.57 -2.89 -1.52
C ARG A 192 6.37 -3.82 -2.73
N GLY A 193 6.32 -3.28 -3.94
CA GLY A 193 6.27 -4.05 -5.18
C GLY A 193 7.49 -4.97 -5.33
N SER A 194 7.29 -6.21 -5.80
CA SER A 194 8.37 -7.20 -5.89
C SER A 194 9.42 -6.78 -6.91
N LEU A 195 9.00 -6.41 -8.12
CA LEU A 195 9.92 -5.95 -9.17
C LEU A 195 10.52 -4.58 -8.82
N SER A 196 9.76 -3.70 -8.16
CA SER A 196 10.27 -2.42 -7.66
C SER A 196 11.41 -2.60 -6.65
N GLN A 197 11.37 -3.62 -5.78
CA GLN A 197 12.46 -3.93 -4.85
C GLN A 197 13.71 -4.44 -5.61
N GLU A 198 13.52 -5.28 -6.63
CA GLU A 198 14.61 -5.74 -7.50
C GLU A 198 15.30 -4.57 -8.21
N LEU A 199 14.52 -3.67 -8.82
CA LEU A 199 15.03 -2.46 -9.48
C LEU A 199 15.80 -1.55 -8.53
N MET A 200 15.26 -1.33 -7.32
CA MET A 200 15.93 -0.52 -6.30
C MET A 200 17.29 -1.10 -5.92
N ALA A 201 17.39 -2.43 -5.82
CA ALA A 201 18.65 -3.11 -5.52
C ALA A 201 19.61 -3.06 -6.71
N LYS A 202 19.14 -3.41 -7.92
CA LYS A 202 19.97 -3.48 -9.13
C LYS A 202 20.57 -2.14 -9.53
N PHE A 203 19.78 -1.06 -9.47
CA PHE A 203 20.20 0.28 -9.88
C PHE A 203 20.64 1.17 -8.71
N ASN A 204 20.77 0.60 -7.49
CA ASN A 204 21.14 1.35 -6.27
C ASN A 204 20.27 2.59 -6.02
N LEU A 205 18.96 2.51 -6.32
CA LEU A 205 18.07 3.66 -6.25
C LEU A 205 17.87 4.22 -4.83
N ARG A 206 18.36 3.53 -3.81
CA ARG A 206 18.30 3.95 -2.39
C ARG A 206 19.63 4.47 -1.86
N ASP A 207 20.62 4.66 -2.70
CA ASP A 207 21.90 5.21 -2.24
C ASP A 207 21.74 6.63 -1.69
N GLY A 208 22.18 6.84 -0.44
CA GLY A 208 22.03 8.10 0.28
C GLY A 208 20.58 8.43 0.73
N ILE A 209 19.62 7.54 0.53
CA ILE A 209 18.19 7.70 0.87
C ILE A 209 17.88 7.01 2.21
N ASP A 210 17.04 7.64 3.03
CA ASP A 210 16.58 7.06 4.29
C ASP A 210 15.83 5.75 4.08
N PRO A 211 15.92 4.79 5.03
CA PRO A 211 15.09 3.60 4.98
C PRO A 211 13.60 3.97 4.85
N GLN A 212 12.86 3.24 3.99
CA GLN A 212 11.42 3.42 3.93
C GLN A 212 10.79 2.96 5.25
N LYS A 213 9.80 3.69 5.70
CA LYS A 213 8.98 3.36 6.86
C LYS A 213 7.61 2.92 6.40
N TYR A 214 7.02 2.00 7.13
CA TYR A 214 5.74 1.43 6.75
C TYR A 214 4.76 1.41 7.93
N GLY A 215 3.47 1.41 7.60
CA GLY A 215 2.39 1.04 8.50
C GLY A 215 1.60 -0.11 7.91
N ILE A 216 0.97 -0.91 8.76
CA ILE A 216 -0.07 -1.85 8.33
C ILE A 216 -1.43 -1.21 8.59
N GLY A 217 -2.17 -0.97 7.51
CA GLY A 217 -3.57 -0.56 7.58
C GLY A 217 -4.48 -1.79 7.49
N ILE A 218 -5.37 -1.92 8.46
CA ILE A 218 -6.40 -2.95 8.52
C ILE A 218 -7.74 -2.26 8.41
N LYS A 219 -8.64 -2.75 7.56
CA LYS A 219 -9.92 -2.10 7.26
C LYS A 219 -11.05 -3.12 7.25
N GLU A 220 -12.19 -2.70 7.74
CA GLU A 220 -13.48 -3.37 7.55
C GLU A 220 -14.48 -2.41 6.89
N LEU A 221 -15.38 -2.97 6.10
CA LEU A 221 -16.55 -2.31 5.56
C LEU A 221 -17.79 -2.83 6.30
N TRP A 222 -18.61 -1.91 6.81
CA TRP A 222 -19.82 -2.23 7.54
C TRP A 222 -21.03 -1.56 6.90
N GLN A 223 -22.15 -2.28 6.90
CA GLN A 223 -23.46 -1.70 6.72
C GLN A 223 -24.06 -1.46 8.10
N ILE A 224 -24.49 -0.23 8.36
CA ILE A 224 -25.00 0.18 9.68
C ILE A 224 -26.47 0.59 9.62
N ALA A 225 -27.10 0.73 10.78
CA ALA A 225 -28.48 1.19 10.88
C ALA A 225 -28.63 2.64 10.35
N PRO A 226 -29.74 2.97 9.67
CA PRO A 226 -29.94 4.28 9.03
C PRO A 226 -29.86 5.47 10.00
N ASP A 227 -30.34 5.29 11.23
CA ASP A 227 -30.33 6.31 12.29
C ASP A 227 -28.92 6.63 12.83
N LYS A 228 -27.97 5.75 12.58
CA LYS A 228 -26.54 5.91 12.95
C LYS A 228 -25.70 6.45 11.81
N HIS A 229 -26.22 6.47 10.58
CA HIS A 229 -25.48 6.89 9.41
C HIS A 229 -25.42 8.43 9.29
N ARG A 230 -24.22 8.95 9.04
CA ARG A 230 -23.95 10.39 8.87
C ARG A 230 -23.17 10.62 7.58
N PRO A 231 -23.83 10.70 6.41
CA PRO A 231 -23.16 10.82 5.14
C PRO A 231 -22.14 11.95 5.12
N GLY A 232 -20.90 11.67 4.69
CA GLY A 232 -19.83 12.65 4.63
C GLY A 232 -19.06 12.87 5.94
N LEU A 233 -19.36 12.13 7.02
CA LEU A 233 -18.55 12.16 8.23
C LEU A 233 -17.21 11.47 8.01
N VAL A 234 -16.14 12.21 8.28
CA VAL A 234 -14.76 11.74 8.41
C VAL A 234 -14.34 11.88 9.87
N LEU A 235 -13.95 10.77 10.49
CA LEU A 235 -13.43 10.75 11.84
C LEU A 235 -12.07 10.08 11.86
N HIS A 236 -11.07 10.77 12.37
CA HIS A 236 -9.74 10.23 12.66
C HIS A 236 -9.50 10.17 14.16
N SER A 237 -8.72 9.20 14.62
CA SER A 237 -8.27 9.20 16.01
C SER A 237 -6.84 8.67 16.18
N GLN A 238 -6.22 9.06 17.30
CA GLN A 238 -4.93 8.57 17.78
C GLN A 238 -5.03 8.19 19.27
N GLY A 239 -4.02 7.51 19.78
CA GLY A 239 -3.91 7.06 21.16
C GLY A 239 -4.39 5.63 21.33
N TRP A 240 -5.25 5.38 22.33
CA TRP A 240 -5.72 4.05 22.64
C TRP A 240 -6.27 3.32 21.38
N PRO A 241 -6.02 2.00 21.22
CA PRO A 241 -5.41 1.05 22.13
C PRO A 241 -3.86 1.02 22.13
N LEU A 242 -3.21 1.80 21.27
CA LEU A 242 -1.75 1.87 21.23
C LEU A 242 -1.19 2.67 22.41
N ASP A 243 0.03 2.33 22.81
CA ASP A 243 0.77 3.06 23.82
C ASP A 243 1.51 4.29 23.24
N ASN A 244 2.19 5.05 24.10
CA ASN A 244 2.93 6.24 23.66
C ASN A 244 4.14 5.91 22.75
N ALA A 245 4.67 4.70 22.80
CA ALA A 245 5.83 4.28 22.02
C ALA A 245 5.45 3.73 20.63
N THR A 246 4.21 3.27 20.47
CA THR A 246 3.70 2.66 19.25
C THR A 246 2.89 3.68 18.45
N GLY A 247 3.40 4.06 17.29
CA GLY A 247 2.68 4.97 16.40
C GLY A 247 1.54 4.28 15.65
N GLY A 248 0.53 5.07 15.30
CA GLY A 248 -0.63 4.60 14.55
C GLY A 248 -1.82 5.51 14.72
N GLY A 249 -2.99 5.03 14.32
CA GLY A 249 -4.24 5.76 14.42
C GLY A 249 -5.37 5.05 13.71
N SER A 250 -6.55 5.63 13.77
CA SER A 250 -7.74 5.07 13.15
C SER A 250 -8.44 6.04 12.22
N PHE A 251 -9.28 5.48 11.39
CA PHE A 251 -10.25 6.24 10.60
C PHE A 251 -11.62 5.56 10.64
N LEU A 252 -12.67 6.37 10.51
CA LEU A 252 -14.06 5.94 10.39
C LEU A 252 -14.78 6.92 9.47
N TYR A 253 -15.29 6.41 8.32
CA TYR A 253 -15.87 7.22 7.27
C TYR A 253 -17.25 6.71 6.90
N HIS A 254 -18.25 7.62 6.89
CA HIS A 254 -19.61 7.32 6.49
C HIS A 254 -19.84 7.75 5.03
N PHE A 255 -20.19 6.83 4.16
CA PHE A 255 -20.37 7.09 2.73
C PHE A 255 -21.46 6.22 2.11
N GLU A 256 -21.89 6.61 0.92
CA GLU A 256 -22.94 5.90 0.16
C GLU A 256 -24.17 5.54 1.02
N ASP A 257 -24.88 4.45 0.68
CA ASP A 257 -26.09 4.05 1.38
C ASP A 257 -25.76 3.22 2.64
N GLN A 258 -25.64 3.92 3.78
CA GLN A 258 -25.44 3.31 5.12
C GLN A 258 -24.12 2.53 5.26
N LEU A 259 -23.12 2.84 4.43
CA LEU A 259 -21.83 2.21 4.52
C LEU A 259 -20.88 2.99 5.44
N VAL A 260 -20.11 2.24 6.22
CA VAL A 260 -19.02 2.77 7.05
C VAL A 260 -17.75 2.00 6.76
N ALA A 261 -16.72 2.72 6.33
CA ALA A 261 -15.36 2.22 6.30
C ALA A 261 -14.69 2.53 7.63
N VAL A 262 -14.24 1.51 8.34
CA VAL A 262 -13.46 1.65 9.57
C VAL A 262 -12.12 0.97 9.41
N GLY A 263 -11.05 1.63 9.85
CA GLY A 263 -9.73 1.04 9.79
C GLY A 263 -8.81 1.54 10.88
N PHE A 264 -7.73 0.80 11.05
CA PHE A 264 -6.71 1.02 12.05
C PHE A 264 -5.33 0.82 11.42
N VAL A 265 -4.43 1.75 11.68
CA VAL A 265 -3.06 1.71 11.19
C VAL A 265 -2.13 1.53 12.38
N VAL A 266 -1.21 0.59 12.28
CA VAL A 266 -0.09 0.42 13.21
C VAL A 266 1.20 0.62 12.45
N HIS A 267 2.04 1.55 12.92
CA HIS A 267 3.36 1.76 12.32
C HIS A 267 4.26 0.54 12.56
N LEU A 268 4.87 0.00 11.50
CA LEU A 268 5.65 -1.25 11.59
C LEU A 268 7.00 -1.11 12.32
N ASN A 269 7.35 0.09 12.77
CA ASN A 269 8.50 0.29 13.65
C ASN A 269 8.22 0.02 15.14
N TYR A 270 7.09 -0.58 15.48
CA TYR A 270 6.83 -0.99 16.87
C TYR A 270 7.87 -2.00 17.38
N GLU A 271 8.14 -1.96 18.69
CA GLU A 271 9.23 -2.71 19.31
C GLU A 271 8.80 -4.02 19.98
N ASN A 272 7.54 -4.13 20.41
CA ASN A 272 7.03 -5.28 21.15
C ASN A 272 6.63 -6.43 20.22
N PRO A 273 7.33 -7.59 20.21
CA PRO A 273 6.97 -8.73 19.36
C PRO A 273 5.65 -9.40 19.75
N HIS A 274 5.11 -9.10 20.94
CA HIS A 274 3.80 -9.59 21.38
C HIS A 274 2.62 -8.75 20.85
N LEU A 275 2.89 -7.60 20.20
CA LEU A 275 1.84 -6.78 19.62
C LEU A 275 1.29 -7.43 18.34
N SER A 276 -0.04 -7.50 18.27
CA SER A 276 -0.78 -7.93 17.10
C SER A 276 -1.58 -6.76 16.52
N PRO A 277 -1.20 -6.22 15.35
CA PRO A 277 -1.95 -5.12 14.73
C PRO A 277 -3.42 -5.46 14.50
N TYR A 278 -3.72 -6.73 14.20
CA TYR A 278 -5.09 -7.21 14.02
C TYR A 278 -5.89 -7.08 15.33
N ASP A 279 -5.33 -7.55 16.44
CA ASP A 279 -6.02 -7.53 17.74
C ASP A 279 -6.15 -6.10 18.28
N GLU A 280 -5.19 -5.21 18.02
CA GLU A 280 -5.32 -3.79 18.33
C GLU A 280 -6.49 -3.14 17.57
N PHE A 281 -6.71 -3.50 16.31
CA PHE A 281 -7.88 -3.07 15.55
C PHE A 281 -9.18 -3.61 16.14
N GLN A 282 -9.22 -4.88 16.56
CA GLN A 282 -10.40 -5.44 17.20
C GLN A 282 -10.71 -4.73 18.54
N ARG A 283 -9.67 -4.46 19.35
CA ARG A 283 -9.81 -3.66 20.59
C ARG A 283 -10.34 -2.27 20.30
N PHE A 284 -9.79 -1.56 19.32
CA PHE A 284 -10.23 -0.21 18.93
C PHE A 284 -11.75 -0.14 18.71
N LYS A 285 -12.35 -1.12 18.06
CA LYS A 285 -13.79 -1.15 17.79
C LYS A 285 -14.65 -1.24 19.06
N THR A 286 -14.10 -1.75 20.17
CA THR A 286 -14.82 -1.86 21.45
C THR A 286 -14.87 -0.57 22.25
N HIS A 287 -14.12 0.46 21.86
CA HIS A 287 -14.10 1.74 22.56
C HIS A 287 -15.49 2.38 22.63
N SER A 288 -15.86 2.95 23.80
CA SER A 288 -17.20 3.49 24.06
C SER A 288 -17.65 4.56 23.06
N ALA A 289 -16.73 5.39 22.56
CA ALA A 289 -16.99 6.42 21.53
C ALA A 289 -17.13 5.86 20.10
N ILE A 290 -16.77 4.60 19.86
CA ILE A 290 -16.69 3.99 18.52
C ILE A 290 -17.75 2.90 18.34
N ARG A 291 -17.88 1.98 19.33
CA ARG A 291 -18.70 0.78 19.25
C ARG A 291 -20.15 1.04 18.84
N GLY A 292 -20.72 2.14 19.33
CA GLY A 292 -22.11 2.51 19.06
C GLY A 292 -22.46 2.64 17.58
N THR A 293 -21.49 2.98 16.73
CA THR A 293 -21.68 3.05 15.28
C THR A 293 -22.03 1.69 14.67
N PHE A 294 -21.44 0.60 15.19
CA PHE A 294 -21.53 -0.74 14.61
C PHE A 294 -22.61 -1.63 15.22
N GLU A 295 -23.13 -1.27 16.39
CA GLU A 295 -24.18 -2.06 17.07
C GLU A 295 -25.43 -2.20 16.20
N GLY A 296 -25.84 -3.45 15.92
CA GLY A 296 -26.93 -3.77 15.01
C GLY A 296 -26.53 -3.72 13.52
N GLY A 297 -25.29 -3.39 13.20
CA GLY A 297 -24.75 -3.41 11.84
C GLY A 297 -24.26 -4.80 11.40
N LYS A 298 -23.86 -4.88 10.14
CA LYS A 298 -23.32 -6.10 9.51
C LYS A 298 -21.97 -5.78 8.87
N ARG A 299 -20.94 -6.54 9.24
CA ARG A 299 -19.65 -6.51 8.55
C ARG A 299 -19.77 -7.14 7.17
N LEU A 300 -19.34 -6.42 6.14
CA LEU A 300 -19.45 -6.82 4.74
C LEU A 300 -18.12 -7.31 4.17
N SER A 301 -17.01 -6.66 4.53
CA SER A 301 -15.69 -6.98 3.99
C SER A 301 -14.60 -6.68 5.00
N TYR A 302 -13.42 -7.26 4.76
CA TYR A 302 -12.20 -7.11 5.54
C TYR A 302 -11.00 -7.12 4.62
N GLY A 303 -9.99 -6.33 4.95
CA GLY A 303 -8.72 -6.37 4.23
C GLY A 303 -7.59 -5.71 5.02
N ALA A 304 -6.38 -5.94 4.55
CA ALA A 304 -5.18 -5.34 5.11
C ALA A 304 -4.17 -4.99 4.00
N ARG A 305 -3.45 -3.89 4.18
CA ARG A 305 -2.41 -3.45 3.25
C ARG A 305 -1.32 -2.66 3.97
N ALA A 306 -0.06 -2.91 3.61
CA ALA A 306 1.03 -2.05 4.03
C ALA A 306 0.95 -0.69 3.30
N ILE A 307 1.39 0.36 3.99
CA ILE A 307 1.37 1.75 3.54
C ILE A 307 2.77 2.31 3.71
N ASN A 308 3.26 3.07 2.72
CA ASN A 308 4.51 3.82 2.85
C ASN A 308 4.33 5.01 3.79
N GLU A 309 5.26 5.20 4.72
CA GLU A 309 5.18 6.28 5.72
C GLU A 309 6.48 7.07 5.86
N GLY A 310 7.52 6.75 5.08
CA GLY A 310 8.84 7.35 5.22
C GLY A 310 8.89 8.84 4.86
N GLY A 311 7.94 9.31 4.05
CA GLY A 311 7.91 10.70 3.59
C GLY A 311 8.99 11.02 2.56
N LEU A 312 9.27 12.31 2.36
CA LEU A 312 10.15 12.81 1.31
C LEU A 312 11.56 12.22 1.38
N GLN A 313 12.11 12.02 2.59
CA GLN A 313 13.47 11.51 2.82
C GLN A 313 13.66 10.06 2.35
N SER A 314 12.57 9.31 2.24
CA SER A 314 12.58 7.90 1.85
C SER A 314 12.19 7.66 0.40
N VAL A 315 11.92 8.71 -0.36
CA VAL A 315 11.65 8.62 -1.80
C VAL A 315 12.97 8.25 -2.51
N PRO A 316 13.02 7.10 -3.23
CA PRO A 316 14.23 6.66 -3.93
C PRO A 316 14.51 7.53 -5.16
N GLN A 317 15.62 7.29 -5.83
CA GLN A 317 15.80 7.77 -7.19
C GLN A 317 14.67 7.18 -8.05
N LEU A 318 13.98 8.06 -8.80
CA LEU A 318 12.72 7.70 -9.45
C LEU A 318 12.91 7.01 -10.79
N VAL A 319 14.09 7.17 -11.40
CA VAL A 319 14.35 6.77 -12.79
C VAL A 319 15.60 5.92 -12.90
N PHE A 320 15.57 5.05 -13.88
CA PHE A 320 16.68 4.19 -14.29
C PHE A 320 16.59 4.00 -15.82
N ARG A 321 17.60 3.38 -16.43
CA ARG A 321 17.57 3.13 -17.88
C ARG A 321 16.39 2.22 -18.25
N GLY A 322 15.51 2.73 -19.13
CA GLY A 322 14.34 2.03 -19.65
C GLY A 322 13.09 2.12 -18.76
N GLY A 323 13.09 2.93 -17.67
CA GLY A 323 11.88 3.03 -16.87
C GLY A 323 11.91 3.97 -15.68
N ALA A 324 10.80 3.93 -14.92
CA ALA A 324 10.60 4.75 -13.72
C ALA A 324 9.71 4.07 -12.67
N LEU A 325 9.92 4.44 -11.40
CA LEU A 325 9.02 4.13 -10.28
C LEU A 325 7.98 5.23 -10.14
N ILE A 326 6.70 4.85 -10.03
CA ILE A 326 5.58 5.80 -9.88
C ILE A 326 4.67 5.43 -8.71
N GLY A 327 3.95 6.40 -8.18
CA GLY A 327 3.01 6.20 -7.08
C GLY A 327 3.66 5.61 -5.83
N CYS A 328 2.96 4.72 -5.15
CA CYS A 328 3.44 4.09 -3.92
C CYS A 328 4.61 3.10 -4.12
N ALA A 329 4.99 2.76 -5.34
CA ALA A 329 6.25 2.05 -5.59
C ALA A 329 7.45 2.91 -5.16
N ALA A 330 7.37 4.24 -5.33
CA ALA A 330 8.35 5.20 -4.82
C ALA A 330 8.02 5.77 -3.43
N GLY A 331 6.75 5.70 -2.97
CA GLY A 331 6.38 6.07 -1.59
C GLY A 331 5.94 7.52 -1.38
N PHE A 332 5.07 8.06 -2.22
CA PHE A 332 4.59 9.45 -2.15
C PHE A 332 3.41 9.70 -1.20
N VAL A 333 3.23 8.89 -0.16
CA VAL A 333 2.13 9.09 0.81
C VAL A 333 2.44 10.26 1.75
N ASN A 334 1.45 11.14 1.92
CA ASN A 334 1.49 12.20 2.93
C ASN A 334 0.86 11.66 4.22
N LEU A 335 1.71 11.28 5.17
CA LEU A 335 1.29 10.58 6.40
C LEU A 335 0.30 11.41 7.24
N PRO A 336 0.57 12.66 7.66
CA PRO A 336 -0.37 13.40 8.51
C PRO A 336 -1.70 13.71 7.82
N ARG A 337 -1.72 13.81 6.49
CA ARG A 337 -2.98 13.92 5.73
C ARG A 337 -3.72 12.58 5.60
N ILE A 338 -3.06 11.44 5.86
CA ILE A 338 -3.58 10.09 5.61
C ILE A 338 -4.02 9.96 4.14
N LYS A 339 -3.30 10.58 3.23
CA LYS A 339 -3.62 10.65 1.79
C LYS A 339 -2.41 10.35 0.94
N GLY A 340 -2.61 9.52 -0.07
CA GLY A 340 -1.56 9.17 -1.04
C GLY A 340 -2.10 8.98 -2.47
N SER A 341 -3.42 8.78 -2.63
CA SER A 341 -3.99 8.41 -3.92
C SER A 341 -3.83 9.53 -4.97
N HIS A 342 -4.10 10.79 -4.61
CA HIS A 342 -3.90 11.94 -5.51
C HIS A 342 -2.41 12.17 -5.83
N ASN A 343 -1.49 11.94 -4.86
CA ASN A 343 -0.04 11.99 -5.11
C ASN A 343 0.39 10.89 -6.08
N ALA A 344 -0.16 9.67 -5.92
CA ALA A 344 0.10 8.56 -6.81
C ALA A 344 -0.38 8.86 -8.24
N MET A 345 -1.59 9.42 -8.41
CA MET A 345 -2.11 9.84 -9.70
C MET A 345 -1.21 10.90 -10.34
N LYS A 346 -0.85 11.96 -9.60
CA LYS A 346 -0.02 13.05 -10.14
C LYS A 346 1.37 12.56 -10.57
N THR A 347 2.02 11.74 -9.76
CA THR A 347 3.35 11.20 -10.12
C THR A 347 3.30 10.27 -11.32
N GLY A 348 2.18 9.54 -11.51
CA GLY A 348 1.93 8.80 -12.74
C GLY A 348 1.81 9.72 -13.96
N MET A 349 1.07 10.82 -13.84
CA MET A 349 0.95 11.83 -14.92
C MET A 349 2.31 12.42 -15.29
N LEU A 350 3.12 12.80 -14.29
CA LEU A 350 4.45 13.41 -14.53
C LEU A 350 5.41 12.42 -15.23
N ALA A 351 5.40 11.15 -14.85
CA ALA A 351 6.19 10.14 -15.52
C ALA A 351 5.73 9.89 -16.96
N ALA A 352 4.42 9.92 -17.19
CA ALA A 352 3.82 9.84 -18.53
C ALA A 352 4.24 11.02 -19.42
N GLU A 353 4.24 12.22 -18.89
CA GLU A 353 4.69 13.42 -19.60
C GLU A 353 6.18 13.34 -19.99
N ALA A 354 7.03 12.85 -19.07
CA ALA A 354 8.46 12.63 -19.35
C ALA A 354 8.68 11.52 -20.38
N ALA A 355 7.95 10.41 -20.29
CA ALA A 355 8.04 9.32 -21.25
C ALA A 355 7.54 9.76 -22.63
N PHE A 356 6.45 10.50 -22.72
CA PHE A 356 5.94 11.02 -23.98
C PHE A 356 6.92 12.00 -24.64
N ALA A 357 7.56 12.88 -23.85
CA ALA A 357 8.58 13.79 -24.37
C ALA A 357 9.77 13.00 -24.98
N ALA A 358 10.22 11.95 -24.31
CA ALA A 358 11.28 11.08 -24.83
C ALA A 358 10.87 10.34 -26.11
N LEU A 359 9.64 9.82 -26.15
CA LEU A 359 9.10 9.15 -27.35
C LEU A 359 8.99 10.10 -28.56
N ARG A 360 8.68 11.39 -28.32
CA ARG A 360 8.65 12.39 -29.38
C ARG A 360 10.03 12.67 -30.01
N GLU A 361 11.10 12.42 -29.26
CA GLU A 361 12.49 12.55 -29.68
C GLU A 361 13.04 11.21 -30.21
N ASP A 362 12.17 10.21 -30.43
CA ASP A 362 12.51 8.83 -30.83
C ASP A 362 13.53 8.15 -29.90
N ARG A 363 13.57 8.55 -28.62
CA ARG A 363 14.40 7.96 -27.56
C ARG A 363 13.71 6.72 -26.99
N GLN A 364 14.52 5.76 -26.56
CA GLN A 364 14.07 4.54 -25.90
C GLN A 364 15.15 4.00 -24.98
N HIS A 365 14.75 3.26 -23.95
CA HIS A 365 15.60 2.53 -23.00
C HIS A 365 16.65 3.40 -22.25
N ASP A 366 16.58 4.71 -22.36
CA ASP A 366 17.43 5.65 -21.63
C ASP A 366 16.76 6.12 -20.31
N VAL A 367 17.35 7.12 -19.66
CA VAL A 367 16.86 7.66 -18.40
C VAL A 367 15.86 8.80 -18.65
N LEU A 368 14.68 8.73 -18.05
CA LEU A 368 13.65 9.76 -18.10
C LEU A 368 13.99 10.94 -17.17
N ALA A 369 15.11 11.62 -17.41
CA ALA A 369 15.69 12.63 -16.53
C ALA A 369 14.74 13.81 -16.21
N ALA A 370 13.77 14.09 -17.07
CA ALA A 370 12.78 15.13 -16.84
C ALA A 370 11.83 14.81 -15.67
N TYR A 371 11.51 13.54 -15.42
CA TYR A 371 10.53 13.17 -14.40
C TYR A 371 10.92 13.57 -12.97
N PRO A 372 12.14 13.32 -12.45
CA PRO A 372 12.54 13.80 -11.12
C PRO A 372 12.50 15.33 -11.00
N GLU A 373 12.80 16.06 -12.06
CA GLU A 373 12.75 17.52 -12.03
C GLU A 373 11.29 18.02 -12.01
N MET A 374 10.41 17.46 -12.84
CA MET A 374 8.98 17.74 -12.81
C MET A 374 8.36 17.42 -11.45
N PHE A 375 8.80 16.33 -10.80
CA PHE A 375 8.38 16.00 -9.44
C PHE A 375 8.79 17.09 -8.45
N ARG A 376 10.05 17.57 -8.47
CA ARG A 376 10.53 18.63 -7.57
C ARG A 376 9.75 19.94 -7.73
N GLN A 377 9.25 20.24 -8.92
CA GLN A 377 8.46 21.42 -9.24
C GLN A 377 6.96 21.24 -8.96
N SER A 378 6.52 20.02 -8.60
CA SER A 378 5.12 19.69 -8.40
C SER A 378 4.63 20.02 -7.00
N TRP A 379 3.32 20.21 -6.86
CA TRP A 379 2.66 20.34 -5.56
C TRP A 379 2.80 19.08 -4.69
N VAL A 380 3.08 17.91 -5.29
CA VAL A 380 3.35 16.68 -4.51
C VAL A 380 4.62 16.84 -3.69
N TYR A 381 5.69 17.37 -4.30
CA TYR A 381 6.93 17.64 -3.59
C TYR A 381 6.74 18.66 -2.48
N GLU A 382 6.03 19.75 -2.77
CA GLU A 382 5.73 20.80 -1.79
C GLU A 382 4.96 20.24 -0.59
N ASP A 383 3.92 19.46 -0.82
CA ASP A 383 3.10 18.84 0.22
C ASP A 383 3.92 17.86 1.09
N LEU A 384 4.81 17.07 0.48
CA LEU A 384 5.69 16.16 1.22
C LEU A 384 6.79 16.93 1.98
N TYR A 385 7.29 18.00 1.42
CA TYR A 385 8.30 18.84 2.08
C TYR A 385 7.75 19.51 3.34
N LYS A 386 6.52 19.99 3.30
CA LYS A 386 5.83 20.61 4.47
C LYS A 386 5.68 19.65 5.65
N VAL A 387 5.62 18.35 5.41
CA VAL A 387 5.41 17.34 6.46
C VAL A 387 6.65 16.47 6.75
N ARG A 388 7.80 16.77 6.14
CA ARG A 388 8.99 15.93 6.18
C ARG A 388 9.50 15.55 7.58
N ASN A 389 9.20 16.38 8.59
CA ASN A 389 9.65 16.14 9.97
C ASN A 389 8.61 15.44 10.86
N VAL A 390 7.41 15.15 10.35
CA VAL A 390 6.33 14.55 11.15
C VAL A 390 6.68 13.11 11.51
N LYS A 391 6.87 12.24 10.52
CA LYS A 391 7.15 10.82 10.77
C LYS A 391 8.43 10.57 11.56
N PRO A 392 9.58 11.18 11.23
CA PRO A 392 10.80 11.00 12.02
C PRO A 392 10.68 11.55 13.45
N GLY A 393 9.87 12.60 13.66
CA GLY A 393 9.63 13.17 15.00
C GLY A 393 8.84 12.24 15.92
N LEU A 394 8.05 11.31 15.39
CA LEU A 394 7.32 10.34 16.19
C LEU A 394 8.21 9.38 16.98
N LYS A 395 9.52 9.34 16.70
CA LYS A 395 10.50 8.61 17.53
C LYS A 395 10.56 9.11 18.98
N TRP A 396 10.09 10.32 19.24
CA TRP A 396 10.00 10.89 20.60
C TRP A 396 8.71 10.50 21.32
N GLY A 397 7.93 9.58 20.78
CA GLY A 397 6.63 9.14 21.27
C GLY A 397 5.47 9.95 20.69
N LEU A 398 4.25 9.48 20.98
CA LEU A 398 3.03 10.05 20.41
C LEU A 398 2.89 11.55 20.74
N TRP A 399 3.01 11.92 22.02
CA TRP A 399 2.74 13.30 22.45
C TRP A 399 3.76 14.31 21.95
N ALA A 400 5.06 14.05 22.20
CA ALA A 400 6.12 14.97 21.79
C ALA A 400 6.25 15.01 20.26
N GLY A 401 6.13 13.84 19.59
CA GLY A 401 6.19 13.75 18.13
C GLY A 401 5.02 14.47 17.45
N THR A 402 3.80 14.32 17.97
CA THR A 402 2.61 15.01 17.45
C THR A 402 2.70 16.52 17.67
N ALA A 403 3.13 16.96 18.85
CA ALA A 403 3.32 18.38 19.15
C ALA A 403 4.37 19.02 18.22
N HIS A 404 5.52 18.36 18.02
CA HIS A 404 6.56 18.82 17.10
C HIS A 404 6.07 18.84 15.65
N GLY A 405 5.42 17.77 15.20
CA GLY A 405 4.88 17.67 13.85
C GLY A 405 3.80 18.72 13.58
N GLY A 406 2.89 18.93 14.53
CA GLY A 406 1.87 19.98 14.47
C GLY A 406 2.46 21.37 14.36
N ALA A 407 3.42 21.70 15.24
CA ALA A 407 4.11 22.99 15.19
C ALA A 407 4.84 23.21 13.86
N HIS A 408 5.50 22.16 13.33
CA HIS A 408 6.18 22.24 12.05
C HIS A 408 5.20 22.49 10.88
N MET A 409 4.07 21.79 10.86
CA MET A 409 3.04 22.00 9.85
C MET A 409 2.43 23.41 9.94
N TRP A 410 2.09 23.89 11.14
CA TRP A 410 1.60 25.25 11.35
C TRP A 410 2.58 26.31 10.87
N LEU A 411 3.87 26.17 11.16
CA LEU A 411 4.89 27.13 10.69
C LEU A 411 4.95 27.16 9.15
N ASN A 412 4.84 26.01 8.48
CA ASN A 412 4.77 25.99 7.01
C ASN A 412 3.49 26.67 6.48
N ASP A 413 2.33 26.41 7.07
CA ASP A 413 1.06 27.00 6.63
C ASP A 413 1.01 28.52 6.84
N LEU A 414 1.71 29.02 7.86
CA LEU A 414 1.88 30.47 8.10
C LEU A 414 2.95 31.14 7.21
N GLY A 415 3.58 30.39 6.30
CA GLY A 415 4.67 30.90 5.47
C GLY A 415 6.01 31.05 6.22
N LEU A 416 6.11 30.54 7.44
CA LEU A 416 7.28 30.61 8.30
C LEU A 416 8.14 29.33 8.24
N GLY A 417 8.00 28.51 7.22
CA GLY A 417 8.73 27.25 7.03
C GLY A 417 10.27 27.42 7.04
N ALA A 418 10.76 28.60 6.70
CA ALA A 418 12.18 28.93 6.79
C ALA A 418 12.75 28.87 8.23
N LEU A 419 11.90 28.96 9.26
CA LEU A 419 12.30 28.78 10.66
C LEU A 419 12.57 27.32 11.02
N VAL A 420 12.26 26.38 10.14
CA VAL A 420 12.54 24.94 10.30
C VAL A 420 13.44 24.47 9.15
N PRO A 421 14.73 24.89 9.15
CA PRO A 421 15.65 24.55 8.05
C PRO A 421 16.12 23.10 8.09
N TRP A 422 15.97 22.41 9.23
CA TRP A 422 16.41 21.03 9.40
C TRP A 422 15.43 20.03 8.79
N THR A 423 15.97 18.87 8.43
CA THR A 423 15.22 17.68 8.06
C THR A 423 15.64 16.53 8.98
N LEU A 424 14.69 15.98 9.73
CA LEU A 424 14.93 14.81 10.56
C LEU A 424 15.05 13.57 9.66
N ARG A 425 15.86 12.60 10.11
CA ARG A 425 16.16 11.38 9.37
C ARG A 425 15.60 10.15 10.07
N HIS A 426 15.38 9.09 9.29
CA HIS A 426 15.05 7.76 9.79
C HIS A 426 16.33 6.97 10.06
N ASP A 427 16.44 6.40 11.26
CA ASP A 427 17.70 5.79 11.74
C ASP A 427 17.87 4.36 11.24
N LYS A 428 16.78 3.55 11.15
CA LYS A 428 16.84 2.13 10.80
C LYS A 428 15.56 1.66 10.10
N PRO A 429 15.58 0.56 9.33
CA PRO A 429 14.37 -0.03 8.74
C PRO A 429 13.47 -0.68 9.81
N ASP A 430 12.22 -0.99 9.43
CA ASP A 430 11.19 -1.45 10.39
C ASP A 430 11.41 -2.88 10.90
N ASN A 431 12.07 -3.76 10.12
CA ASN A 431 12.42 -5.11 10.54
C ASN A 431 13.39 -5.13 11.73
N GLU A 432 14.23 -4.09 11.88
CA GLU A 432 15.23 -3.98 12.97
C GLU A 432 14.66 -3.38 14.26
N SER A 433 13.34 -3.14 14.31
CA SER A 433 12.73 -2.44 15.45
C SER A 433 12.39 -3.36 16.62
N LEU A 434 12.13 -4.66 16.36
CA LEU A 434 11.69 -5.58 17.42
C LEU A 434 12.77 -5.77 18.49
N LYS A 435 12.34 -5.68 19.74
CA LYS A 435 13.12 -6.09 20.92
C LYS A 435 12.91 -7.57 21.21
N LEU A 436 13.76 -8.16 22.04
CA LEU A 436 13.62 -9.54 22.44
C LEU A 436 12.30 -9.76 23.20
N ALA A 437 11.64 -10.89 22.95
CA ALA A 437 10.37 -11.21 23.59
C ALA A 437 10.47 -11.29 25.12
N ALA A 438 11.62 -11.71 25.63
CA ALA A 438 11.88 -11.78 27.07
C ALA A 438 11.93 -10.40 27.75
N ASP A 439 12.25 -9.34 26.99
CA ASP A 439 12.40 -7.97 27.51
C ASP A 439 11.11 -7.14 27.36
N MET A 440 10.05 -7.72 26.76
CA MET A 440 8.83 -7.00 26.44
C MET A 440 7.62 -7.60 27.16
N PRO A 441 6.68 -6.78 27.61
CA PRO A 441 5.47 -7.27 28.25
C PRO A 441 4.60 -8.04 27.26
N LYS A 442 4.05 -9.16 27.71
CA LYS A 442 2.99 -9.87 26.97
C LYS A 442 1.72 -9.03 26.97
N ILE A 443 0.98 -9.12 25.88
CA ILE A 443 -0.29 -8.42 25.71
C ILE A 443 -1.41 -9.46 25.72
N ASP A 444 -2.32 -9.37 26.68
CA ASP A 444 -3.52 -10.18 26.75
C ASP A 444 -4.64 -9.53 25.94
N TYR A 445 -5.02 -10.15 24.84
CA TYR A 445 -6.11 -9.68 24.00
C TYR A 445 -7.45 -10.31 24.46
N PRO A 446 -8.54 -9.51 24.51
CA PRO A 446 -9.86 -10.02 24.82
C PRO A 446 -10.31 -11.09 23.81
N ARG A 447 -11.15 -12.02 24.27
CA ARG A 447 -11.81 -12.95 23.35
C ARG A 447 -12.76 -12.20 22.43
N TYR A 448 -12.84 -12.64 21.18
CA TYR A 448 -13.78 -12.09 20.22
C TYR A 448 -15.22 -12.48 20.57
N ASP A 449 -16.15 -11.55 20.34
CA ASP A 449 -17.57 -11.76 20.63
C ASP A 449 -18.38 -12.28 19.43
N GLY A 450 -17.79 -12.30 18.23
CA GLY A 450 -18.44 -12.70 17.00
C GLY A 450 -19.51 -11.73 16.46
N VAL A 451 -19.67 -10.57 17.11
CA VAL A 451 -20.66 -9.55 16.76
C VAL A 451 -19.99 -8.25 16.34
N LEU A 452 -19.11 -7.71 17.20
CA LEU A 452 -18.32 -6.52 16.94
C LEU A 452 -16.86 -6.88 16.65
N THR A 453 -16.35 -7.91 17.31
CA THR A 453 -14.97 -8.38 17.19
C THR A 453 -14.93 -9.81 16.65
N PHE A 454 -13.99 -10.11 15.79
CA PHE A 454 -13.91 -11.37 15.05
C PHE A 454 -12.49 -11.93 15.05
N ASP A 455 -12.36 -13.24 14.90
CA ASP A 455 -11.08 -13.89 14.69
C ASP A 455 -10.52 -13.64 13.27
N LYS A 456 -9.22 -13.92 13.08
CA LYS A 456 -8.54 -13.70 11.81
C LYS A 456 -9.15 -14.50 10.66
N LEU A 457 -9.51 -15.77 10.88
CA LEU A 457 -10.02 -16.64 9.81
C LEU A 457 -11.40 -16.21 9.34
N SER A 458 -12.29 -15.86 10.29
CA SER A 458 -13.60 -15.26 9.96
C SER A 458 -13.45 -13.94 9.18
N SER A 459 -12.36 -13.21 9.40
CA SER A 459 -12.06 -11.97 8.67
C SER A 459 -11.51 -12.26 7.27
N VAL A 460 -10.60 -13.22 7.15
CA VAL A 460 -10.07 -13.66 5.85
C VAL A 460 -11.20 -14.15 4.93
N PHE A 461 -12.17 -14.86 5.46
CA PHE A 461 -13.33 -15.33 4.69
C PHE A 461 -14.04 -14.17 3.96
N VAL A 462 -14.26 -13.04 4.62
CA VAL A 462 -14.92 -11.87 4.00
C VAL A 462 -13.97 -10.95 3.22
N SER A 463 -12.70 -11.32 3.07
CA SER A 463 -11.77 -10.69 2.14
C SER A 463 -11.89 -11.21 0.71
N ASN A 464 -12.65 -12.30 0.53
CA ASN A 464 -12.78 -13.04 -0.72
C ASN A 464 -11.43 -13.43 -1.33
N THR A 465 -10.41 -13.64 -0.48
CA THR A 465 -9.11 -14.09 -0.98
C THR A 465 -9.21 -15.52 -1.49
N ASN A 466 -8.67 -15.75 -2.67
CA ASN A 466 -8.62 -17.05 -3.30
C ASN A 466 -7.31 -17.19 -4.10
N HIS A 467 -6.60 -18.30 -3.90
CA HIS A 467 -5.40 -18.63 -4.64
C HIS A 467 -5.56 -20.03 -5.23
N GLU A 468 -4.88 -20.28 -6.32
CA GLU A 468 -4.73 -21.65 -6.81
C GLU A 468 -4.06 -22.50 -5.72
N GLU A 469 -4.70 -23.60 -5.31
CA GLU A 469 -4.17 -24.44 -4.22
C GLU A 469 -2.91 -25.19 -4.62
N ASN A 470 -2.89 -25.67 -5.86
CA ASN A 470 -1.78 -26.43 -6.39
C ASN A 470 -0.84 -25.53 -7.21
N GLN A 471 -0.21 -24.55 -6.53
CA GLN A 471 0.87 -23.72 -7.06
C GLN A 471 2.02 -23.61 -6.06
N PRO A 472 3.24 -23.25 -6.46
CA PRO A 472 4.33 -22.95 -5.55
C PRO A 472 3.95 -21.82 -4.59
N SER A 473 4.37 -21.92 -3.33
CA SER A 473 4.10 -20.85 -2.36
C SER A 473 4.76 -19.55 -2.80
N HIS A 474 3.98 -18.47 -2.84
CA HIS A 474 4.48 -17.12 -3.08
C HIS A 474 5.14 -16.49 -1.83
N LEU A 475 5.11 -17.19 -0.70
CA LEU A 475 5.76 -16.81 0.55
C LEU A 475 6.96 -17.74 0.76
N GLN A 476 8.11 -17.32 0.26
CA GLN A 476 9.32 -18.12 0.25
C GLN A 476 10.20 -17.80 1.47
N LEU A 477 10.79 -18.81 2.05
CA LEU A 477 11.81 -18.65 3.08
C LEU A 477 13.19 -18.72 2.43
N ARG A 478 14.06 -17.75 2.74
CA ARG A 478 15.46 -17.78 2.30
C ARG A 478 16.25 -18.85 3.04
N ASP A 479 15.90 -19.05 4.32
CA ASP A 479 16.46 -20.09 5.18
C ASP A 479 15.33 -20.68 6.04
N SER A 480 15.11 -21.98 5.93
CA SER A 480 14.04 -22.71 6.63
C SER A 480 14.28 -22.85 8.14
N GLY A 481 15.49 -22.65 8.64
CA GLY A 481 15.82 -22.70 10.07
C GLY A 481 15.49 -21.42 10.83
N ILE A 482 15.60 -20.25 10.19
CA ILE A 482 15.41 -18.94 10.83
C ILE A 482 14.08 -18.81 11.59
N PRO A 483 12.94 -19.29 11.08
CA PRO A 483 11.67 -19.16 11.81
C PRO A 483 11.68 -19.78 13.19
N VAL A 484 12.32 -20.94 13.37
CA VAL A 484 12.39 -21.64 14.65
C VAL A 484 13.58 -21.17 15.47
N ASP A 485 14.78 -21.18 14.88
CA ASP A 485 16.02 -20.94 15.60
C ASP A 485 16.24 -19.48 16.01
N VAL A 486 15.61 -18.55 15.29
CA VAL A 486 15.74 -17.12 15.54
C VAL A 486 14.40 -16.49 15.92
N ASN A 487 13.39 -16.57 15.04
CA ASN A 487 12.15 -15.80 15.22
C ASN A 487 11.33 -16.35 16.40
N LEU A 488 11.15 -17.66 16.50
CA LEU A 488 10.46 -18.28 17.63
C LEU A 488 11.28 -18.15 18.93
N ALA A 489 12.59 -18.43 18.87
CA ALA A 489 13.44 -18.44 20.05
C ALA A 489 13.63 -17.05 20.67
N LEU A 490 13.82 -16.00 19.87
CA LEU A 490 14.15 -14.66 20.34
C LEU A 490 12.94 -13.72 20.41
N TYR A 491 11.96 -13.90 19.52
CA TYR A 491 10.84 -12.98 19.35
C TYR A 491 9.47 -13.63 19.58
N ASP A 492 9.44 -14.89 20.05
CA ASP A 492 8.21 -15.65 20.32
C ASP A 492 7.31 -15.80 19.07
N GLY A 493 7.92 -15.98 17.89
CA GLY A 493 7.22 -16.20 16.62
C GLY A 493 6.35 -15.02 16.20
N PRO A 494 6.93 -13.84 15.92
CA PRO A 494 6.19 -12.60 15.64
C PRO A 494 5.35 -12.69 14.37
N GLU A 495 5.64 -13.63 13.47
CA GLU A 495 4.92 -13.90 12.23
C GLU A 495 3.43 -14.16 12.47
N GLN A 496 3.10 -14.86 13.54
CA GLN A 496 1.72 -15.17 13.92
C GLN A 496 0.92 -13.91 14.29
N ARG A 497 1.62 -12.85 14.74
CA ARG A 497 1.03 -11.60 15.24
C ARG A 497 1.00 -10.52 14.19
N TYR A 498 2.11 -10.26 13.50
CA TYR A 498 2.13 -9.20 12.50
C TYR A 498 1.33 -9.58 11.23
N CYS A 499 1.11 -10.86 10.95
CA CYS A 499 0.24 -11.28 9.87
C CYS A 499 -1.23 -11.06 10.25
N PRO A 500 -1.98 -10.24 9.49
CA PRO A 500 -3.39 -9.97 9.78
C PRO A 500 -4.33 -11.04 9.25
N ALA A 501 -3.80 -12.09 8.58
CA ALA A 501 -4.59 -13.06 7.84
C ALA A 501 -4.38 -14.53 8.30
N GLY A 502 -3.68 -14.77 9.42
CA GLY A 502 -3.48 -16.13 9.93
C GLY A 502 -2.71 -17.04 8.97
N VAL A 503 -1.74 -16.47 8.25
CA VAL A 503 -0.92 -17.23 7.30
C VAL A 503 0.12 -18.08 8.01
N TYR A 504 0.67 -17.61 9.12
CA TYR A 504 1.80 -18.21 9.81
C TYR A 504 1.38 -18.84 11.13
N GLU A 505 1.74 -20.09 11.35
CA GLU A 505 1.48 -20.84 12.58
C GLU A 505 2.69 -21.68 12.94
N PHE A 506 3.04 -21.73 14.24
CA PHE A 506 4.02 -22.69 14.75
C PHE A 506 3.30 -23.94 15.26
N VAL A 507 3.42 -25.03 14.52
CA VAL A 507 2.81 -26.32 14.82
C VAL A 507 3.83 -27.31 15.35
N ALA A 508 3.36 -28.36 16.06
CA ALA A 508 4.23 -29.44 16.50
C ALA A 508 4.88 -30.13 15.29
N ASP A 509 6.17 -30.39 15.37
CA ASP A 509 6.91 -31.15 14.37
C ASP A 509 7.28 -32.52 14.94
N ALA A 510 6.59 -33.56 14.47
CA ALA A 510 6.81 -34.94 14.91
C ALA A 510 8.16 -35.51 14.44
N ALA A 511 8.87 -34.85 13.53
CA ALA A 511 10.12 -35.33 12.94
C ALA A 511 11.38 -34.70 13.55
N SER A 512 11.26 -33.65 14.40
CA SER A 512 12.42 -32.95 14.96
C SER A 512 12.87 -33.53 16.30
N GLU A 513 14.13 -34.03 16.34
CA GLU A 513 14.85 -34.36 17.58
C GLU A 513 15.76 -33.18 17.94
N GLY A 514 15.60 -32.58 19.12
CA GLY A 514 16.52 -31.56 19.62
C GLY A 514 15.89 -30.44 20.47
N ALA A 515 16.70 -29.50 20.95
CA ALA A 515 16.36 -28.47 21.92
C ALA A 515 15.32 -27.42 21.45
N SER A 516 15.05 -27.32 20.16
CA SER A 516 13.96 -26.51 19.58
C SER A 516 12.62 -27.26 19.61
N ALA A 517 12.55 -28.24 20.45
CA ALA A 517 11.43 -29.12 20.82
C ALA A 517 10.23 -29.05 19.86
N GLY A 518 10.37 -29.75 18.73
CA GLY A 518 9.21 -30.23 18.00
C GLY A 518 8.28 -29.16 17.44
N LYS A 519 8.75 -27.98 17.03
CA LYS A 519 7.95 -26.98 16.32
C LYS A 519 8.52 -26.68 14.94
N ARG A 520 7.63 -26.46 13.97
CA ARG A 520 7.95 -25.95 12.64
C ARG A 520 7.01 -24.80 12.27
N LEU A 521 7.46 -23.90 11.42
CA LEU A 521 6.58 -22.90 10.83
C LEU A 521 5.72 -23.55 9.74
N GLN A 522 4.41 -23.41 9.87
CA GLN A 522 3.44 -23.72 8.83
C GLN A 522 3.00 -22.45 8.13
N ILE A 523 3.03 -22.45 6.80
CA ILE A 523 2.62 -21.31 5.97
C ILE A 523 1.33 -21.66 5.23
N ASN A 524 0.22 -21.06 5.66
CA ASN A 524 -1.10 -21.20 5.07
C ASN A 524 -1.28 -20.14 3.98
N ALA A 525 -0.57 -20.28 2.85
CA ALA A 525 -0.49 -19.28 1.79
C ALA A 525 -1.87 -18.90 1.18
N GLN A 526 -2.84 -19.81 1.26
CA GLN A 526 -4.23 -19.59 0.83
C GLN A 526 -4.90 -18.40 1.54
N ASN A 527 -4.54 -18.14 2.80
CA ASN A 527 -5.10 -17.05 3.59
C ASN A 527 -4.50 -15.68 3.24
N CYS A 528 -3.47 -15.64 2.40
CA CYS A 528 -2.73 -14.41 2.14
C CYS A 528 -3.58 -13.34 1.44
N VAL A 529 -3.70 -12.17 2.05
CA VAL A 529 -4.39 -10.99 1.49
C VAL A 529 -3.43 -10.00 0.82
N HIS A 530 -2.24 -10.42 0.47
CA HIS A 530 -1.21 -9.64 -0.22
C HIS A 530 -0.80 -8.33 0.49
N CYS A 531 -0.91 -8.28 1.82
CA CYS A 531 -0.65 -7.05 2.59
C CYS A 531 0.84 -6.64 2.65
N LYS A 532 1.78 -7.54 2.36
CA LYS A 532 3.24 -7.33 2.38
C LYS A 532 3.86 -7.12 3.76
N THR A 533 3.11 -7.24 4.85
CA THR A 533 3.64 -7.01 6.20
C THR A 533 4.78 -7.96 6.56
N CYS A 534 4.69 -9.23 6.17
CA CYS A 534 5.73 -10.23 6.44
C CYS A 534 7.06 -9.89 5.74
N ASP A 535 7.01 -9.49 4.48
CA ASP A 535 8.17 -9.07 3.69
C ASP A 535 8.83 -7.77 4.23
N ILE A 536 8.11 -7.01 5.06
CA ILE A 536 8.59 -5.76 5.69
C ILE A 536 9.08 -6.02 7.11
N LYS A 537 8.30 -6.73 7.93
CA LYS A 537 8.48 -6.78 9.39
C LYS A 537 9.29 -7.97 9.88
N ASP A 538 9.50 -8.99 9.06
CA ASP A 538 10.30 -10.15 9.47
C ASP A 538 11.70 -9.70 9.94
N PRO A 539 12.12 -10.03 11.19
CA PRO A 539 13.34 -9.49 11.79
C PRO A 539 14.62 -9.78 10.99
N ARG A 540 14.63 -10.89 10.27
CA ARG A 540 15.77 -11.33 9.45
C ARG A 540 15.55 -11.13 7.96
N GLN A 541 14.43 -10.51 7.55
CA GLN A 541 14.04 -10.41 6.13
C GLN A 541 14.09 -11.78 5.42
N ASN A 542 13.73 -12.82 6.16
CA ASN A 542 13.78 -14.22 5.72
C ASN A 542 12.59 -14.57 4.82
N ILE A 543 11.43 -13.95 5.08
CA ILE A 543 10.23 -14.16 4.26
C ILE A 543 10.32 -13.25 3.04
N HIS A 544 10.43 -13.88 1.87
CA HIS A 544 10.47 -13.21 0.58
C HIS A 544 9.15 -13.44 -0.15
N TRP A 545 8.45 -12.36 -0.44
CA TRP A 545 7.18 -12.40 -1.15
C TRP A 545 7.42 -12.31 -2.66
N VAL A 546 7.10 -13.36 -3.39
CA VAL A 546 7.13 -13.39 -4.87
C VAL A 546 5.72 -13.31 -5.43
N THR A 547 5.58 -12.93 -6.69
CA THR A 547 4.27 -12.81 -7.33
C THR A 547 3.68 -14.21 -7.57
N PRO A 548 2.48 -14.54 -7.05
CA PRO A 548 1.78 -15.79 -7.38
C PRO A 548 1.23 -15.77 -8.80
N GLU A 549 0.64 -16.88 -9.23
CA GLU A 549 -0.16 -16.90 -10.47
C GLU A 549 -1.14 -15.73 -10.52
N GLY A 550 -1.31 -15.16 -11.70
CA GLY A 550 -2.23 -14.06 -11.93
C GLY A 550 -3.70 -14.47 -11.70
N GLY A 551 -4.54 -13.50 -11.38
CA GLY A 551 -5.96 -13.71 -11.10
C GLY A 551 -6.28 -14.15 -9.66
N GLY A 552 -5.29 -14.57 -8.88
CA GLY A 552 -5.46 -14.94 -7.47
C GLY A 552 -5.30 -13.77 -6.50
N GLY A 553 -5.62 -14.04 -5.21
CA GLY A 553 -5.53 -13.08 -4.12
C GLY A 553 -6.89 -12.54 -3.64
N PRO A 554 -6.91 -11.44 -2.87
CA PRO A 554 -8.15 -10.86 -2.36
C PRO A 554 -8.98 -10.25 -3.50
N ASN A 555 -10.30 -10.25 -3.32
CA ASN A 555 -11.21 -9.52 -4.18
C ASN A 555 -12.11 -8.65 -3.31
N TYR A 556 -11.73 -7.39 -3.15
CA TYR A 556 -12.40 -6.45 -2.26
C TYR A 556 -13.57 -5.76 -2.96
N PRO A 557 -14.82 -6.05 -2.56
CA PRO A 557 -15.96 -5.30 -3.03
C PRO A 557 -16.05 -3.96 -2.31
N ASN A 558 -16.10 -2.87 -3.02
CA ASN A 558 -16.38 -1.52 -2.49
C ASN A 558 -15.44 -1.05 -1.35
N MET A 559 -14.15 -1.44 -1.39
CA MET A 559 -13.16 -1.14 -0.35
C MET A 559 -12.17 -0.05 -0.76
#